data_97013e4fe1242cda7081b6c230f2a7b5
#
_entry.id   97013e4fe1242cda7081b6c230f2a7b5
#
_cell.length_a   1.000
_cell.length_b   1.000
_cell.length_c   1.000
_cell.angle_alpha   90.00
_cell.angle_beta   90.00
_cell.angle_gamma   90.00
#
_symmetry.space_group_name_H-M   'P 1'
#
loop_
_entity.id
_entity.type
_entity.pdbx_description
1 polymer ?
#
loop_
_entity_poly.entity_id
_entity_poly.type
_entity_poly.pdbx_seq_one_letter_code
_entity_poly.pdbx_strand_id
1 'polypeptide(L)'
;MKKMQLIKQLHQHGFTLIELLVTLSVASILLSVAVPSFSTFIQNNLLTTQSNSFYSALALAKSEAVRRSSPVSLCPSTNGTSCTGGSIWSNGWLVFADANNAGVVDAGEEILQVGITFSGGNTFSGNIGRVTFTANGFSMGFNGSFTLCDSRGGSHSKTIILNNQGRFRSETGTGTCG
;
A
#
# COMPACT_ATOMS: atom_id res chain seq x y z
N MET A 1 0.74 54.54 -54.29
CA MET A 1 1.85 53.73 -53.73
C MET A 1 1.28 52.37 -53.24
N LYS A 2 1.50 51.31 -54.02
CA LYS A 2 0.93 49.95 -53.74
C LYS A 2 1.96 49.16 -52.91
N LYS A 3 1.70 48.93 -51.67
CA LYS A 3 2.52 48.06 -50.79
C LYS A 3 2.34 46.60 -51.24
N MET A 4 3.37 46.04 -51.83
CA MET A 4 3.47 44.63 -52.19
C MET A 4 3.75 43.82 -50.90
N GLN A 5 2.76 43.07 -50.45
CA GLN A 5 2.89 42.12 -49.33
C GLN A 5 3.69 40.92 -49.83
N LEU A 6 4.89 40.74 -49.31
CA LEU A 6 5.71 39.53 -49.56
C LEU A 6 5.11 38.42 -48.66
N ILE A 7 4.32 37.53 -49.26
CA ILE A 7 3.86 36.29 -48.59
C ILE A 7 5.06 35.33 -48.56
N LYS A 8 5.65 35.19 -47.37
CA LYS A 8 6.73 34.22 -47.13
C LYS A 8 6.10 32.81 -47.23
N GLN A 9 6.37 32.13 -48.34
CA GLN A 9 5.96 30.75 -48.53
C GLN A 9 6.67 29.88 -47.48
N LEU A 10 5.93 29.45 -46.45
CA LEU A 10 6.40 28.42 -45.51
C LEU A 10 6.45 27.10 -46.27
N HIS A 11 7.65 26.59 -46.51
CA HIS A 11 7.86 25.25 -47.05
C HIS A 11 7.28 24.23 -46.06
N GLN A 12 6.13 23.65 -46.40
CA GLN A 12 5.59 22.51 -45.70
C GLN A 12 6.36 21.27 -46.16
N HIS A 13 7.28 20.81 -45.33
CA HIS A 13 7.95 19.53 -45.54
C HIS A 13 7.00 18.41 -45.11
N GLY A 14 6.53 17.60 -46.02
CA GLY A 14 5.78 16.37 -45.74
C GLY A 14 6.73 15.25 -45.30
N PHE A 15 6.30 14.36 -44.41
CA PHE A 15 7.04 13.16 -44.08
C PHE A 15 7.11 12.18 -45.24
N THR A 16 8.24 11.52 -45.40
CA THR A 16 8.40 10.44 -46.37
C THR A 16 7.84 9.14 -45.78
N LEU A 17 7.38 8.23 -46.66
CA LEU A 17 6.87 6.90 -46.21
C LEU A 17 7.96 6.11 -45.48
N ILE A 18 9.21 6.18 -45.89
CA ILE A 18 10.32 5.50 -45.24
C ILE A 18 10.62 6.06 -43.86
N GLU A 19 10.50 7.37 -43.66
CA GLU A 19 10.68 8.02 -42.38
C GLU A 19 9.59 7.58 -41.38
N LEU A 20 8.34 7.44 -41.85
CA LEU A 20 7.25 6.89 -41.02
C LEU A 20 7.52 5.43 -40.67
N LEU A 21 7.96 4.58 -41.59
CA LEU A 21 8.28 3.18 -41.34
C LEU A 21 9.40 3.02 -40.30
N VAL A 22 10.47 3.81 -40.42
CA VAL A 22 11.60 3.78 -39.50
C VAL A 22 11.16 4.25 -38.10
N THR A 23 10.42 5.34 -38.02
CA THR A 23 9.95 5.86 -36.73
C THR A 23 9.02 4.88 -36.01
N LEU A 24 8.09 4.23 -36.74
CA LEU A 24 7.20 3.22 -36.17
C LEU A 24 7.96 1.96 -35.70
N SER A 25 8.97 1.52 -36.47
CA SER A 25 9.80 0.38 -36.08
C SER A 25 10.63 0.67 -34.83
N VAL A 26 11.24 1.81 -34.71
CA VAL A 26 11.97 2.23 -33.50
C VAL A 26 11.02 2.39 -32.33
N ALA A 27 9.87 3.03 -32.51
CA ALA A 27 8.86 3.20 -31.47
C ALA A 27 8.36 1.85 -30.94
N SER A 28 8.09 0.87 -31.83
CA SER A 28 7.63 -0.46 -31.42
C SER A 28 8.65 -1.22 -30.55
N ILE A 29 9.95 -1.12 -30.90
CA ILE A 29 11.04 -1.72 -30.13
C ILE A 29 11.13 -1.07 -28.75
N LEU A 30 11.10 0.26 -28.67
CA LEU A 30 11.17 0.98 -27.40
C LEU A 30 9.98 0.65 -26.50
N LEU A 31 8.75 0.61 -27.04
CA LEU A 31 7.54 0.30 -26.30
C LEU A 31 7.53 -1.14 -25.79
N SER A 32 8.09 -2.10 -26.52
CA SER A 32 8.15 -3.50 -26.08
C SER A 32 8.95 -3.70 -24.80
N VAL A 33 9.93 -2.84 -24.52
CA VAL A 33 10.73 -2.88 -23.28
C VAL A 33 10.18 -1.93 -22.21
N ALA A 34 9.71 -0.75 -22.64
CA ALA A 34 9.25 0.27 -21.70
C ALA A 34 7.97 -0.13 -20.95
N VAL A 35 6.99 -0.71 -21.66
CA VAL A 35 5.68 -1.05 -21.06
C VAL A 35 5.80 -2.06 -19.92
N PRO A 36 6.46 -3.22 -20.05
CA PRO A 36 6.58 -4.17 -18.94
C PRO A 36 7.39 -3.62 -17.76
N SER A 37 8.44 -2.85 -18.04
CA SER A 37 9.25 -2.20 -17.00
C SER A 37 8.43 -1.21 -16.17
N PHE A 38 7.61 -0.40 -16.83
CA PHE A 38 6.74 0.59 -16.17
C PHE A 38 5.64 -0.06 -15.33
N SER A 39 5.04 -1.14 -15.83
CA SER A 39 4.06 -1.94 -15.08
C SER A 39 4.65 -2.49 -13.79
N THR A 40 5.84 -3.09 -13.85
CA THR A 40 6.55 -3.59 -12.67
C THR A 40 6.88 -2.48 -11.67
N PHE A 41 7.28 -1.31 -12.16
CA PHE A 41 7.54 -0.14 -11.31
C PHE A 41 6.29 0.31 -10.55
N ILE A 42 5.14 0.41 -11.24
CA ILE A 42 3.86 0.78 -10.60
C ILE A 42 3.47 -0.23 -9.54
N GLN A 43 3.54 -1.53 -9.83
CA GLN A 43 3.20 -2.59 -8.89
C GLN A 43 4.10 -2.55 -7.64
N ASN A 44 5.41 -2.36 -7.81
CA ASN A 44 6.34 -2.25 -6.69
C ASN A 44 6.05 -1.03 -5.81
N ASN A 45 5.75 0.11 -6.42
CA ASN A 45 5.38 1.33 -5.69
C ASN A 45 4.07 1.12 -4.91
N LEU A 46 3.08 0.47 -5.51
CA LEU A 46 1.81 0.20 -4.87
C LEU A 46 1.98 -0.72 -3.65
N LEU A 47 2.70 -1.84 -3.80
CA LEU A 47 3.03 -2.74 -2.67
C LEU A 47 3.77 -2.00 -1.56
N THR A 48 4.75 -1.18 -1.93
CA THR A 48 5.53 -0.41 -0.94
C THR A 48 4.67 0.60 -0.20
N THR A 49 3.80 1.33 -0.90
CA THR A 49 2.91 2.32 -0.30
C THR A 49 1.90 1.66 0.64
N GLN A 50 1.28 0.56 0.22
CA GLN A 50 0.31 -0.17 1.03
C GLN A 50 0.96 -0.81 2.26
N SER A 51 2.14 -1.41 2.11
CA SER A 51 2.92 -1.95 3.22
C SER A 51 3.30 -0.85 4.23
N ASN A 52 3.77 0.30 3.75
CA ASN A 52 4.14 1.43 4.61
C ASN A 52 2.92 2.04 5.31
N SER A 53 1.75 2.03 4.70
CA SER A 53 0.50 2.48 5.32
C SER A 53 0.16 1.65 6.56
N PHE A 54 0.23 0.33 6.47
CA PHE A 54 -0.01 -0.54 7.62
C PHE A 54 1.13 -0.46 8.65
N TYR A 55 2.39 -0.37 8.19
CA TYR A 55 3.54 -0.19 9.07
C TYR A 55 3.42 1.08 9.90
N SER A 56 2.96 2.18 9.31
CA SER A 56 2.73 3.44 10.02
C SER A 56 1.55 3.35 11.01
N ALA A 57 0.53 2.55 10.70
CA ALA A 57 -0.58 2.29 11.63
C ALA A 57 -0.11 1.52 12.88
N LEU A 58 0.78 0.52 12.71
CA LEU A 58 1.42 -0.16 13.84
C LEU A 58 2.26 0.80 14.70
N ALA A 59 3.02 1.69 14.04
CA ALA A 59 3.83 2.69 14.73
C ALA A 59 2.98 3.70 15.49
N LEU A 60 1.89 4.16 14.89
CA LEU A 60 0.90 5.03 15.53
C LEU A 60 0.32 4.36 16.78
N ALA A 61 -0.20 3.14 16.63
CA ALA A 61 -0.83 2.43 17.74
C ALA A 61 0.13 2.23 18.91
N LYS A 62 1.37 1.83 18.62
CA LYS A 62 2.41 1.70 19.65
C LYS A 62 2.70 3.02 20.37
N SER A 63 2.87 4.11 19.59
CA SER A 63 3.17 5.43 20.17
C SER A 63 2.00 5.98 20.99
N GLU A 64 0.76 5.77 20.52
CA GLU A 64 -0.44 6.18 21.24
C GLU A 64 -0.66 5.37 22.53
N ALA A 65 -0.38 4.06 22.50
CA ALA A 65 -0.46 3.24 23.69
C ALA A 65 0.50 3.74 24.80
N VAL A 66 1.74 4.05 24.44
CA VAL A 66 2.72 4.60 25.36
C VAL A 66 2.33 6.01 25.81
N ARG A 67 1.92 6.88 24.90
CA ARG A 67 1.52 8.27 25.20
C ARG A 67 0.31 8.33 26.15
N ARG A 68 -0.67 7.46 25.94
CA ARG A 68 -1.91 7.40 26.75
C ARG A 68 -1.74 6.59 28.03
N SER A 69 -0.64 5.86 28.18
CA SER A 69 -0.44 4.86 29.23
C SER A 69 -1.63 3.87 29.31
N SER A 70 -2.19 3.52 28.15
CA SER A 70 -3.38 2.68 28.02
C SER A 70 -3.29 1.83 26.74
N PRO A 71 -3.91 0.65 26.69
CA PRO A 71 -3.87 -0.18 25.49
C PRO A 71 -4.47 0.51 24.27
N VAL A 72 -3.86 0.24 23.11
CA VAL A 72 -4.33 0.66 21.78
C VAL A 72 -4.33 -0.56 20.86
N SER A 73 -5.44 -0.79 20.20
CA SER A 73 -5.65 -1.96 19.35
C SER A 73 -5.81 -1.61 17.87
N LEU A 74 -5.39 -2.57 17.03
CA LEU A 74 -5.70 -2.60 15.60
C LEU A 74 -6.52 -3.83 15.29
N CYS A 75 -7.52 -3.69 14.43
CA CYS A 75 -8.30 -4.80 13.90
C CYS A 75 -8.68 -4.58 12.43
N PRO A 76 -8.98 -5.66 11.65
CA PRO A 76 -9.61 -5.53 10.35
C PRO A 76 -10.97 -4.84 10.45
N SER A 77 -11.26 -3.96 9.50
CA SER A 77 -12.54 -3.26 9.43
C SER A 77 -12.91 -2.95 7.98
N THR A 78 -14.18 -3.14 7.62
CA THR A 78 -14.72 -2.80 6.31
C THR A 78 -15.56 -1.54 6.30
N ASN A 79 -16.00 -1.10 7.48
CA ASN A 79 -16.91 0.07 7.64
C ASN A 79 -16.25 1.27 8.32
N GLY A 80 -15.02 1.12 8.81
CA GLY A 80 -14.29 2.19 9.50
C GLY A 80 -14.78 2.51 10.91
N THR A 81 -15.73 1.73 11.47
CA THR A 81 -16.34 2.00 12.79
C THR A 81 -16.33 0.81 13.73
N SER A 82 -16.17 -0.40 13.21
CA SER A 82 -16.16 -1.63 14.02
C SER A 82 -15.19 -2.66 13.46
N CYS A 83 -14.69 -3.54 14.32
CA CYS A 83 -13.86 -4.67 13.92
C CYS A 83 -14.71 -5.74 13.23
N THR A 84 -14.25 -6.24 12.07
CA THR A 84 -14.91 -7.35 11.36
C THR A 84 -14.47 -8.73 11.86
N GLY A 85 -13.34 -8.79 12.59
CA GLY A 85 -12.69 -10.05 12.96
C GLY A 85 -11.99 -10.72 11.76
N GLY A 86 -11.45 -11.91 12.02
CA GLY A 86 -10.70 -12.66 11.00
C GLY A 86 -9.31 -12.10 10.72
N SER A 87 -8.68 -12.60 9.66
CA SER A 87 -7.27 -12.32 9.34
C SER A 87 -7.07 -11.61 8.00
N ILE A 88 -8.14 -11.12 7.37
CA ILE A 88 -8.09 -10.38 6.11
C ILE A 88 -8.03 -8.89 6.42
N TRP A 89 -6.91 -8.27 6.11
CA TRP A 89 -6.61 -6.87 6.37
C TRP A 89 -6.68 -5.99 5.11
N SER A 90 -6.79 -6.61 3.93
CA SER A 90 -6.87 -5.89 2.65
C SER A 90 -8.12 -5.03 2.49
N ASN A 91 -9.19 -5.33 3.23
CA ASN A 91 -10.44 -4.59 3.17
C ASN A 91 -10.46 -3.31 4.03
N GLY A 92 -9.36 -3.05 4.74
CA GLY A 92 -9.19 -1.93 5.64
C GLY A 92 -8.99 -2.38 7.09
N TRP A 93 -8.64 -1.43 7.95
CA TRP A 93 -8.40 -1.65 9.39
C TRP A 93 -8.73 -0.41 10.20
N LEU A 94 -8.83 -0.60 11.50
CA LEU A 94 -8.96 0.45 12.50
C LEU A 94 -7.78 0.44 13.44
N VAL A 95 -7.39 1.64 13.91
CA VAL A 95 -6.58 1.84 15.12
C VAL A 95 -7.47 2.59 16.12
N PHE A 96 -7.62 2.07 17.33
CA PHE A 96 -8.50 2.65 18.33
C PHE A 96 -7.95 2.52 19.75
N ALA A 97 -8.36 3.43 20.63
CA ALA A 97 -8.06 3.37 22.05
C ALA A 97 -8.90 2.23 22.66
N ASP A 98 -8.24 1.22 23.22
CA ASP A 98 -8.87 -0.01 23.73
C ASP A 98 -8.56 -0.12 25.22
N ALA A 99 -9.14 0.81 26.00
CA ALA A 99 -8.78 0.98 27.40
C ALA A 99 -9.07 -0.25 28.27
N ASN A 100 -10.11 -1.00 27.94
CA ASN A 100 -10.50 -2.23 28.63
C ASN A 100 -9.84 -3.48 28.05
N ASN A 101 -9.04 -3.33 26.94
CA ASN A 101 -8.38 -4.42 26.21
C ASN A 101 -9.37 -5.49 25.70
N ALA A 102 -10.59 -5.08 25.33
CA ALA A 102 -11.61 -5.97 24.77
C ALA A 102 -11.27 -6.41 23.34
N GLY A 103 -10.55 -5.55 22.60
CA GLY A 103 -10.14 -5.78 21.22
C GLY A 103 -11.25 -5.63 20.20
N VAL A 104 -12.33 -4.99 20.60
CA VAL A 104 -13.44 -4.53 19.78
C VAL A 104 -13.67 -3.06 20.08
N VAL A 105 -14.27 -2.33 19.17
CA VAL A 105 -14.57 -0.91 19.41
C VAL A 105 -15.83 -0.82 20.27
N ASP A 106 -15.68 -0.37 21.51
CA ASP A 106 -16.77 -0.16 22.44
C ASP A 106 -17.31 1.28 22.42
N ALA A 107 -18.48 1.48 23.03
CA ALA A 107 -19.09 2.81 23.10
C ALA A 107 -18.19 3.76 23.91
N GLY A 108 -17.81 4.88 23.30
CA GLY A 108 -16.96 5.91 23.92
C GLY A 108 -15.46 5.73 23.64
N GLU A 109 -15.05 4.66 22.96
CA GLU A 109 -13.68 4.49 22.54
C GLU A 109 -13.37 5.33 21.29
N GLU A 110 -12.20 5.95 21.30
CA GLU A 110 -11.75 6.84 20.23
C GLU A 110 -11.10 6.06 19.09
N ILE A 111 -11.61 6.22 17.87
CA ILE A 111 -10.95 5.73 16.66
C ILE A 111 -9.84 6.72 16.29
N LEU A 112 -8.60 6.27 16.30
CA LEU A 112 -7.41 7.08 16.06
C LEU A 112 -7.05 7.15 14.59
N GLN A 113 -7.29 6.06 13.87
CA GLN A 113 -7.03 5.98 12.44
C GLN A 113 -7.92 4.93 11.77
N VAL A 114 -8.37 5.26 10.57
CA VAL A 114 -9.03 4.33 9.66
C VAL A 114 -8.10 4.06 8.49
N GLY A 115 -7.75 2.78 8.29
CA GLY A 115 -6.99 2.34 7.13
C GLY A 115 -7.92 2.07 5.95
N ILE A 116 -7.44 2.39 4.77
CA ILE A 116 -8.23 2.23 3.53
C ILE A 116 -8.10 0.82 2.96
N THR A 117 -9.09 0.40 2.20
CA THR A 117 -9.04 -0.82 1.39
C THR A 117 -7.88 -0.77 0.39
N PHE A 118 -7.16 -1.88 0.23
CA PHE A 118 -6.06 -1.96 -0.71
C PHE A 118 -6.58 -2.03 -2.16
N SER A 119 -5.90 -1.30 -3.04
CA SER A 119 -6.20 -1.26 -4.48
C SER A 119 -5.28 -2.19 -5.27
N GLY A 120 -5.54 -2.33 -6.58
CA GLY A 120 -4.72 -3.12 -7.50
C GLY A 120 -4.95 -4.63 -7.42
N GLY A 121 -6.02 -5.08 -6.76
CA GLY A 121 -6.28 -6.51 -6.55
C GLY A 121 -5.32 -7.17 -5.55
N ASN A 122 -4.57 -6.36 -4.78
CA ASN A 122 -3.63 -6.86 -3.80
C ASN A 122 -4.35 -7.48 -2.60
N THR A 123 -3.85 -8.61 -2.14
CA THR A 123 -4.33 -9.28 -0.93
C THR A 123 -3.42 -8.98 0.24
N PHE A 124 -4.00 -8.75 1.42
CA PHE A 124 -3.25 -8.53 2.63
C PHE A 124 -3.91 -9.33 3.77
N SER A 125 -3.20 -10.34 4.24
CA SER A 125 -3.66 -11.24 5.28
C SER A 125 -2.61 -11.38 6.38
N GLY A 126 -3.08 -11.61 7.61
CA GLY A 126 -2.24 -11.93 8.74
C GLY A 126 -2.53 -13.32 9.28
N ASN A 127 -1.67 -13.85 10.13
CA ASN A 127 -1.97 -15.04 10.92
C ASN A 127 -2.71 -14.70 12.23
N ILE A 128 -2.93 -13.41 12.49
CA ILE A 128 -3.69 -12.87 13.64
C ILE A 128 -4.71 -11.86 13.15
N GLY A 129 -5.86 -11.80 13.83
CA GLY A 129 -6.98 -10.90 13.51
C GLY A 129 -7.03 -9.63 14.36
N ARG A 130 -6.04 -9.41 15.23
CA ARG A 130 -5.93 -8.24 16.10
C ARG A 130 -4.47 -8.04 16.49
N VAL A 131 -4.09 -6.79 16.73
CA VAL A 131 -2.85 -6.42 17.41
C VAL A 131 -3.20 -5.44 18.52
N THR A 132 -2.74 -5.70 19.73
CA THR A 132 -2.87 -4.76 20.85
C THR A 132 -1.48 -4.40 21.38
N PHE A 133 -1.22 -3.12 21.49
CA PHE A 133 -0.04 -2.60 22.19
C PHE A 133 -0.46 -2.16 23.59
N THR A 134 0.29 -2.62 24.59
CA THR A 134 0.11 -2.22 25.98
C THR A 134 0.71 -0.83 26.25
N ALA A 135 0.41 -0.25 27.41
CA ALA A 135 0.97 1.01 27.87
C ALA A 135 2.51 1.10 27.80
N ASN A 136 3.20 -0.04 27.86
CA ASN A 136 4.67 -0.10 27.76
C ASN A 136 5.15 -0.33 26.31
N GLY A 137 4.24 -0.33 25.33
CA GLY A 137 4.57 -0.55 23.92
C GLY A 137 4.89 -2.00 23.54
N PHE A 138 4.61 -2.97 24.43
CA PHE A 138 4.68 -4.40 24.10
C PHE A 138 3.40 -4.86 23.41
N SER A 139 3.49 -5.94 22.63
CA SER A 139 2.35 -6.61 22.00
C SER A 139 2.25 -8.06 22.43
N MET A 140 2.18 -8.27 23.74
CA MET A 140 2.17 -9.60 24.37
C MET A 140 0.97 -10.43 23.88
N GLY A 141 1.25 -11.63 23.34
CA GLY A 141 0.25 -12.51 22.76
C GLY A 141 -0.16 -12.17 21.32
N PHE A 142 0.39 -11.10 20.73
CA PHE A 142 0.08 -10.67 19.36
C PHE A 142 1.30 -10.73 18.43
N ASN A 143 2.19 -11.71 18.62
CA ASN A 143 3.24 -11.98 17.66
C ASN A 143 2.65 -12.60 16.39
N GLY A 144 3.00 -12.04 15.26
CA GLY A 144 2.44 -12.49 14.00
C GLY A 144 3.13 -11.93 12.78
N SER A 145 2.67 -12.38 11.64
CA SER A 145 3.10 -11.91 10.33
C SER A 145 1.91 -11.50 9.48
N PHE A 146 2.10 -10.43 8.72
CA PHE A 146 1.12 -9.89 7.79
C PHE A 146 1.76 -9.89 6.40
N THR A 147 1.16 -10.59 5.45
CA THR A 147 1.68 -10.75 4.10
C THR A 147 0.83 -10.00 3.10
N LEU A 148 1.45 -9.10 2.36
CA LEU A 148 0.90 -8.36 1.25
C LEU A 148 1.39 -8.98 -0.06
N CYS A 149 0.44 -9.40 -0.89
CA CYS A 149 0.69 -10.04 -2.18
C CYS A 149 0.01 -9.29 -3.32
N ASP A 150 0.66 -9.28 -4.47
CA ASP A 150 0.05 -8.92 -5.75
C ASP A 150 -0.03 -10.15 -6.67
N SER A 151 -0.46 -9.93 -7.92
CA SER A 151 -0.61 -10.99 -8.93
C SER A 151 0.69 -11.72 -9.31
N ARG A 152 1.86 -11.20 -8.93
CA ARG A 152 3.18 -11.80 -9.22
C ARG A 152 3.61 -12.86 -8.21
N GLY A 153 2.87 -12.98 -7.10
CA GLY A 153 3.07 -14.00 -6.08
C GLY A 153 4.16 -13.70 -5.05
N GLY A 154 4.54 -14.72 -4.28
CA GLY A 154 5.32 -14.58 -3.06
C GLY A 154 6.70 -13.96 -3.22
N SER A 155 7.38 -14.13 -4.36
CA SER A 155 8.70 -13.52 -4.62
C SER A 155 8.68 -11.98 -4.60
N HIS A 156 7.53 -11.35 -4.81
CA HIS A 156 7.34 -9.90 -4.77
C HIS A 156 6.59 -9.43 -3.51
N SER A 157 6.18 -10.37 -2.65
CA SER A 157 5.41 -10.06 -1.43
C SER A 157 6.17 -9.11 -0.49
N LYS A 158 5.39 -8.39 0.32
CA LYS A 158 5.87 -7.63 1.48
C LYS A 158 5.32 -8.29 2.73
N THR A 159 6.19 -8.68 3.66
CA THR A 159 5.79 -9.30 4.92
C THR A 159 6.18 -8.40 6.08
N ILE A 160 5.23 -8.05 6.93
CA ILE A 160 5.48 -7.32 8.18
C ILE A 160 5.41 -8.34 9.32
N ILE A 161 6.47 -8.45 10.09
CA ILE A 161 6.61 -9.39 11.19
C ILE A 161 6.63 -8.61 12.50
N LEU A 162 5.70 -8.93 13.39
CA LEU A 162 5.55 -8.35 14.73
C LEU A 162 5.93 -9.38 15.80
N ASN A 163 6.71 -8.98 16.80
CA ASN A 163 7.04 -9.80 17.94
C ASN A 163 6.38 -9.29 19.25
N ASN A 164 6.41 -10.10 20.30
CA ASN A 164 5.79 -9.77 21.60
C ASN A 164 6.38 -8.52 22.28
N GLN A 165 7.61 -8.10 21.94
CA GLN A 165 8.20 -6.86 22.43
C GLN A 165 7.64 -5.62 21.71
N GLY A 166 6.67 -5.78 20.81
CA GLY A 166 6.13 -4.70 20.02
C GLY A 166 7.12 -4.14 18.99
N ARG A 167 8.11 -4.95 18.60
CA ARG A 167 9.03 -4.61 17.49
C ARG A 167 8.49 -5.21 16.22
N PHE A 168 8.47 -4.44 15.15
CA PHE A 168 8.02 -4.90 13.84
C PHE A 168 9.07 -4.54 12.77
N ARG A 169 9.18 -5.41 11.76
CA ARG A 169 10.07 -5.25 10.62
C ARG A 169 9.37 -5.66 9.34
N SER A 170 9.83 -5.13 8.23
CA SER A 170 9.33 -5.50 6.90
C SER A 170 10.39 -6.33 6.15
N GLU A 171 9.95 -7.38 5.49
CA GLU A 171 10.76 -8.24 4.60
C GLU A 171 10.12 -8.27 3.22
N THR A 172 10.92 -8.60 2.19
CA THR A 172 10.43 -8.74 0.82
C THR A 172 10.69 -10.13 0.30
N GLY A 173 9.71 -10.73 -0.40
CA GLY A 173 9.87 -12.03 -1.05
C GLY A 173 9.81 -13.23 -0.11
N THR A 174 9.42 -13.05 1.15
CA THR A 174 9.37 -14.12 2.15
C THR A 174 7.96 -14.63 2.42
N GLY A 175 6.94 -13.99 1.84
CA GLY A 175 5.55 -14.30 2.09
C GLY A 175 5.02 -15.43 1.20
N THR A 176 4.07 -16.20 1.75
CA THR A 176 3.27 -17.16 0.98
C THR A 176 2.01 -16.45 0.51
N CYS A 177 1.79 -16.43 -0.80
CA CYS A 177 0.60 -15.89 -1.44
C CYS A 177 -0.30 -17.07 -1.81
N GLY A 178 -1.54 -17.07 -1.28
CA GLY A 178 -2.56 -18.07 -1.59
C GLY A 178 -3.41 -17.68 -2.77
#